data_ff41c8ab63072571075020341215dd06
#
_entry.id   ff41c8ab63072571075020341215dd06
#
_cell.length_a   1.000
_cell.length_b   1.000
_cell.length_c   1.000
_cell.angle_alpha   90.00
_cell.angle_beta   90.00
_cell.angle_gamma   90.00
#
_symmetry.space_group_name_H-M   'P 1'
#
loop_
_entity.id
_entity.type
_entity.pdbx_description
1 polymer ?
#
loop_
_entity_poly.entity_id
_entity_poly.type
_entity_poly.pdbx_seq_one_letter_code
_entity_poly.pdbx_strand_id
1 'polypeptide(L)'
;MKKVGIVTFHRALNYGAVLQSYALQKTVSSLGAECEIVDYICPKITADYKPFRIYKNDLLKSFAKSCVMVRRRAKRRDAFKSFFNNYLVKSKKLYTPQNIGELKSDYDLFISGSDQVWSPRCVGFDPAYFLTFADDKQKYSYAASFAVPTLPDEFIDEYKKRLNGFQKFSVREPSGEKLVKELTGRTAETHLDPTLLISADEWKKIAVSKIDKPYILIFTANPAVSLVDFALKLSKEKNLPVYCINDAPHPVSHGINYIVAPTVEEFVGCFKNAEYVVTNSFHGTAFSVIFNKNLFVEFKNKSGRNIRSEGLLKSLGIDREIVDGNCRETEINWYDVNEKIKNQTIISLDYLKSFVSGD
;
A
#
# COMPACT_ATOMS: atom_id res chain seq x y z
N MET A 1 14.16 -4.34 25.70
CA MET A 1 13.18 -4.17 24.60
C MET A 1 13.87 -3.34 23.54
N LYS A 2 13.92 -3.81 22.28
CA LYS A 2 14.58 -3.07 21.19
C LYS A 2 13.71 -1.89 20.76
N LYS A 3 14.34 -0.77 20.43
CA LYS A 3 13.71 0.39 19.84
C LYS A 3 13.86 0.34 18.32
N VAL A 4 12.73 0.27 17.61
CA VAL A 4 12.66 0.05 16.16
C VAL A 4 12.09 1.26 15.45
N GLY A 5 12.82 1.77 14.45
CA GLY A 5 12.37 2.84 13.56
C GLY A 5 11.90 2.29 12.21
N ILE A 6 10.65 2.52 11.82
CA ILE A 6 10.13 2.13 10.51
C ILE A 6 10.19 3.33 9.56
N VAL A 7 10.81 3.15 8.40
CA VAL A 7 10.88 4.14 7.31
C VAL A 7 10.04 3.65 6.16
N THR A 8 8.88 4.28 5.91
CA THR A 8 7.92 3.88 4.88
C THR A 8 7.07 5.07 4.41
N PHE A 9 6.11 4.84 3.50
CA PHE A 9 5.25 5.87 2.89
C PHE A 9 4.09 6.33 3.77
N HIS A 10 4.33 6.60 5.05
CA HIS A 10 3.30 6.98 6.02
C HIS A 10 2.67 8.37 5.76
N ARG A 11 3.36 9.28 5.05
CA ARG A 11 2.85 10.62 4.69
C ARG A 11 2.21 10.69 3.32
N ALA A 12 2.16 9.60 2.58
CA ALA A 12 1.47 9.54 1.30
C ALA A 12 -0.05 9.66 1.49
N LEU A 13 -0.72 10.51 0.69
CA LEU A 13 -2.18 10.55 0.64
C LEU A 13 -2.72 9.35 -0.16
N ASN A 14 -2.37 8.15 0.29
CA ASN A 14 -2.72 6.88 -0.31
C ASN A 14 -3.16 5.93 0.80
N TYR A 15 -4.38 5.39 0.70
CA TYR A 15 -4.98 4.54 1.73
C TYR A 15 -4.11 3.32 2.05
N GLY A 16 -3.65 2.63 1.01
CA GLY A 16 -2.80 1.47 1.19
C GLY A 16 -1.48 1.79 1.88
N ALA A 17 -0.84 2.89 1.47
CA ALA A 17 0.44 3.31 2.04
C ALA A 17 0.34 3.62 3.56
N VAL A 18 -0.73 4.27 3.98
CA VAL A 18 -0.94 4.60 5.40
C VAL A 18 -1.36 3.37 6.19
N LEU A 19 -2.25 2.53 5.63
CA LEU A 19 -2.75 1.33 6.31
C LEU A 19 -1.66 0.26 6.46
N GLN A 20 -0.77 0.07 5.47
CA GLN A 20 0.38 -0.82 5.63
C GLN A 20 1.37 -0.30 6.68
N SER A 21 1.56 1.03 6.79
CA SER A 21 2.41 1.62 7.83
C SER A 21 1.86 1.33 9.24
N TYR A 22 0.56 1.52 9.43
CA TYR A 22 -0.15 1.18 10.66
C TYR A 22 -0.02 -0.32 10.99
N ALA A 23 -0.26 -1.17 10.00
CA ALA A 23 -0.21 -2.61 10.16
C ALA A 23 1.19 -3.10 10.54
N LEU A 24 2.24 -2.60 9.88
CA LEU A 24 3.62 -2.97 10.19
C LEU A 24 4.02 -2.53 11.60
N GLN A 25 3.72 -1.28 11.98
CA GLN A 25 4.00 -0.79 13.31
C GLN A 25 3.30 -1.61 14.39
N LYS A 26 1.99 -1.87 14.21
CA LYS A 26 1.21 -2.68 15.15
C LYS A 26 1.78 -4.09 15.28
N THR A 27 2.16 -4.70 14.17
CA THR A 27 2.78 -6.04 14.17
C THR A 27 4.10 -6.04 14.90
N VAL A 28 5.03 -5.13 14.59
CA VAL A 28 6.34 -5.04 15.23
C VAL A 28 6.18 -4.76 16.73
N SER A 29 5.27 -3.88 17.11
CA SER A 29 4.98 -3.63 18.54
C SER A 29 4.43 -4.86 19.26
N SER A 30 3.59 -5.66 18.61
CA SER A 30 3.05 -6.90 19.19
C SER A 30 4.11 -7.99 19.42
N LEU A 31 5.27 -7.87 18.78
CA LEU A 31 6.44 -8.74 18.98
C LEU A 31 7.33 -8.29 20.14
N GLY A 32 6.92 -7.28 20.90
CA GLY A 32 7.61 -6.82 22.09
C GLY A 32 8.67 -5.74 21.86
N ALA A 33 8.65 -5.03 20.73
CA ALA A 33 9.53 -3.90 20.46
C ALA A 33 8.84 -2.55 20.78
N GLU A 34 9.63 -1.55 21.18
CA GLU A 34 9.23 -0.15 21.10
C GLU A 34 9.35 0.33 19.66
N CYS A 35 8.22 0.47 18.97
CA CYS A 35 8.21 0.72 17.53
C CYS A 35 7.60 2.08 17.19
N GLU A 36 8.36 2.89 16.45
CA GLU A 36 7.95 4.20 15.96
C GLU A 36 8.04 4.25 14.43
N ILE A 37 7.10 4.96 13.81
CA ILE A 37 7.27 5.41 12.41
C ILE A 37 8.22 6.61 12.43
N VAL A 38 9.32 6.53 11.70
CA VAL A 38 10.20 7.68 11.47
C VAL A 38 9.43 8.74 10.68
N ASP A 39 9.13 9.87 11.32
CA ASP A 39 8.34 10.94 10.71
C ASP A 39 9.16 11.71 9.67
N TYR A 40 9.30 11.13 8.48
CA TYR A 40 10.12 11.62 7.38
C TYR A 40 9.31 12.29 6.27
N ILE A 41 9.73 13.47 5.84
CA ILE A 41 9.19 14.15 4.67
C ILE A 41 10.03 13.79 3.43
N CYS A 42 9.53 12.89 2.60
CA CYS A 42 10.08 12.65 1.27
C CYS A 42 9.63 13.79 0.33
N PRO A 43 10.55 14.60 -0.22
CA PRO A 43 10.19 15.74 -1.07
C PRO A 43 9.38 15.34 -2.30
N LYS A 44 9.69 14.18 -2.90
CA LYS A 44 9.00 13.69 -4.11
C LYS A 44 7.56 13.27 -3.82
N ILE A 45 7.32 12.59 -2.69
CA ILE A 45 5.96 12.17 -2.29
C ILE A 45 5.12 13.39 -1.89
N THR A 46 5.67 14.30 -1.09
CA THR A 46 4.91 15.43 -0.55
C THR A 46 4.66 16.53 -1.57
N ALA A 47 5.52 16.68 -2.59
CA ALA A 47 5.31 17.64 -3.67
C ALA A 47 4.00 17.39 -4.43
N ASP A 48 3.58 16.14 -4.54
CA ASP A 48 2.38 15.74 -5.27
C ASP A 48 1.07 16.06 -4.52
N TYR A 49 1.13 16.37 -3.23
CA TYR A 49 -0.05 16.56 -2.37
C TYR A 49 -0.36 18.02 -2.03
N LYS A 50 0.29 18.99 -2.72
CA LYS A 50 -0.05 20.41 -2.56
C LYS A 50 -1.52 20.63 -2.93
N PRO A 51 -2.30 21.36 -2.12
CA PRO A 51 -3.73 21.57 -2.37
C PRO A 51 -3.98 22.33 -3.65
N PHE A 52 -3.05 23.19 -4.05
CA PHE A 52 -3.14 24.02 -5.25
C PHE A 52 -2.05 23.63 -6.24
N ARG A 53 -2.43 23.26 -7.47
CA ARG A 53 -1.52 22.88 -8.56
C ARG A 53 -1.87 23.66 -9.81
N ILE A 54 -0.89 24.37 -10.36
CA ILE A 54 -0.99 25.04 -11.66
C ILE A 54 -0.10 24.28 -12.64
N TYR A 55 -0.68 23.82 -13.73
CA TYR A 55 0.05 23.18 -14.83
C TYR A 55 0.35 24.20 -15.90
N LYS A 56 1.60 24.27 -16.37
CA LYS A 56 2.09 25.28 -17.30
C LYS A 56 1.38 25.30 -18.67
N ASN A 57 0.78 24.18 -19.08
CA ASN A 57 0.21 24.04 -20.43
C ASN A 57 -1.20 24.64 -20.62
N ASP A 58 -1.93 24.97 -19.54
CA ASP A 58 -3.24 25.63 -19.60
C ASP A 58 -3.56 26.26 -18.24
N LEU A 59 -3.11 27.48 -18.06
CA LEU A 59 -3.16 28.20 -16.77
C LEU A 59 -4.59 28.43 -16.29
N LEU A 60 -5.51 28.82 -17.17
CA LEU A 60 -6.91 29.18 -16.81
C LEU A 60 -7.71 27.92 -16.42
N LYS A 61 -7.65 26.87 -17.23
CA LYS A 61 -8.34 25.60 -16.90
C LYS A 61 -7.73 24.93 -15.68
N SER A 62 -6.40 25.00 -15.54
CA SER A 62 -5.68 24.50 -14.38
C SER A 62 -6.06 25.23 -13.10
N PHE A 63 -6.21 26.56 -13.17
CA PHE A 63 -6.65 27.38 -12.04
C PHE A 63 -8.09 27.03 -11.63
N ALA A 64 -9.04 27.04 -12.58
CA ALA A 64 -10.44 26.71 -12.32
C ALA A 64 -10.58 25.28 -11.72
N LYS A 65 -9.89 24.29 -12.32
CA LYS A 65 -9.85 22.93 -11.80
C LYS A 65 -9.25 22.86 -10.39
N SER A 66 -8.20 23.63 -10.12
CA SER A 66 -7.59 23.70 -8.80
C SER A 66 -8.53 24.30 -7.75
N CYS A 67 -9.26 25.36 -8.08
CA CYS A 67 -10.26 25.96 -7.17
C CYS A 67 -11.36 24.96 -6.79
N VAL A 68 -11.90 24.23 -7.75
CA VAL A 68 -12.93 23.19 -7.49
C VAL A 68 -12.35 22.05 -6.62
N MET A 69 -11.09 21.71 -6.83
CA MET A 69 -10.44 20.58 -6.14
C MET A 69 -9.88 20.93 -4.75
N VAL A 70 -9.68 22.20 -4.43
CA VAL A 70 -9.06 22.63 -3.16
C VAL A 70 -9.78 22.06 -1.95
N ARG A 71 -11.12 22.18 -1.90
CA ARG A 71 -11.90 21.66 -0.76
C ARG A 71 -11.80 20.15 -0.63
N ARG A 72 -11.84 19.40 -1.74
CA ARG A 72 -11.70 17.93 -1.75
C ARG A 72 -10.31 17.49 -1.30
N ARG A 73 -9.27 18.14 -1.82
CA ARG A 73 -7.87 17.88 -1.44
C ARG A 73 -7.62 18.24 0.01
N ALA A 74 -8.16 19.36 0.50
CA ALA A 74 -8.08 19.71 1.92
C ALA A 74 -8.75 18.67 2.80
N LYS A 75 -10.00 18.30 2.50
CA LYS A 75 -10.73 17.25 3.23
C LYS A 75 -9.94 15.94 3.29
N ARG A 76 -9.40 15.49 2.13
CA ARG A 76 -8.58 14.28 2.06
C ARG A 76 -7.32 14.41 2.92
N ARG A 77 -6.57 15.51 2.77
CA ARG A 77 -5.37 15.74 3.58
C ARG A 77 -5.67 15.72 5.07
N ASP A 78 -6.76 16.37 5.49
CA ASP A 78 -7.14 16.44 6.90
C ASP A 78 -7.57 15.07 7.44
N ALA A 79 -8.27 14.24 6.64
CA ALA A 79 -8.61 12.88 6.97
C ALA A 79 -7.36 12.01 7.18
N PHE A 80 -6.38 12.07 6.26
CA PHE A 80 -5.11 11.34 6.40
C PHE A 80 -4.28 11.85 7.58
N LYS A 81 -4.24 13.17 7.81
CA LYS A 81 -3.58 13.77 8.97
C LYS A 81 -4.23 13.32 10.29
N SER A 82 -5.55 13.21 10.32
CA SER A 82 -6.28 12.69 11.48
C SER A 82 -5.88 11.25 11.78
N PHE A 83 -5.94 10.36 10.79
CA PHE A 83 -5.52 8.97 10.95
C PHE A 83 -4.07 8.86 11.42
N PHE A 84 -3.18 9.59 10.78
CA PHE A 84 -1.77 9.65 11.10
C PHE A 84 -1.52 10.06 12.58
N ASN A 85 -2.27 11.04 13.09
CA ASN A 85 -2.11 11.51 14.46
C ASN A 85 -2.75 10.59 15.51
N ASN A 86 -3.83 9.88 15.15
CA ASN A 86 -4.61 9.08 16.10
C ASN A 86 -4.13 7.62 16.17
N TYR A 87 -3.52 7.10 15.11
CA TYR A 87 -3.23 5.67 15.00
C TYR A 87 -1.74 5.33 14.88
N LEU A 88 -0.87 6.29 14.52
CA LEU A 88 0.56 6.03 14.39
C LEU A 88 1.36 6.64 15.54
N VAL A 89 2.19 5.84 16.18
CA VAL A 89 3.25 6.30 17.08
C VAL A 89 4.43 6.75 16.21
N LYS A 90 4.86 8.00 16.37
CA LYS A 90 5.85 8.63 15.51
C LYS A 90 7.07 9.06 16.29
N SER A 91 8.20 9.16 15.60
CA SER A 91 9.36 9.85 16.15
C SER A 91 9.02 11.27 16.62
N LYS A 92 9.64 11.70 17.71
CA LYS A 92 9.41 13.03 18.31
C LYS A 92 9.74 14.17 17.38
N LYS A 93 10.79 14.00 16.55
CA LYS A 93 11.24 14.98 15.58
C LYS A 93 10.68 14.65 14.19
N LEU A 94 10.51 15.69 13.38
CA LEU A 94 10.26 15.61 11.95
C LEU A 94 11.59 15.58 11.20
N TYR A 95 11.73 14.61 10.30
CA TYR A 95 12.96 14.42 9.54
C TYR A 95 12.79 14.78 8.06
N THR A 96 13.89 15.24 7.49
CA THR A 96 14.04 15.61 6.09
C THR A 96 15.34 15.01 5.57
N PRO A 97 15.66 15.07 4.25
CA PRO A 97 16.96 14.64 3.75
C PRO A 97 18.17 15.29 4.43
N GLN A 98 17.99 16.51 4.99
CA GLN A 98 19.06 17.29 5.60
C GLN A 98 19.42 16.84 7.02
N ASN A 99 18.46 16.29 7.78
CA ASN A 99 18.65 15.97 9.19
C ASN A 99 18.38 14.51 9.57
N ILE A 100 18.03 13.65 8.59
CA ILE A 100 17.72 12.23 8.89
C ILE A 100 18.92 11.47 9.49
N GLY A 101 20.14 11.92 9.23
CA GLY A 101 21.35 11.33 9.81
C GLY A 101 21.44 11.42 11.35
N GLU A 102 20.66 12.32 11.97
CA GLU A 102 20.59 12.46 13.43
C GLU A 102 19.94 11.25 14.11
N LEU A 103 19.18 10.42 13.35
CA LEU A 103 18.44 9.27 13.88
C LEU A 103 19.31 8.09 14.32
N LYS A 104 20.54 8.00 13.83
CA LYS A 104 21.37 6.80 13.95
C LYS A 104 21.52 6.28 15.39
N SER A 105 21.62 7.16 16.35
CA SER A 105 21.81 6.83 17.77
C SER A 105 20.51 6.59 18.54
N ASP A 106 19.36 6.89 17.95
CA ASP A 106 18.08 6.90 18.66
C ASP A 106 17.36 5.54 18.62
N TYR A 107 17.82 4.61 17.76
CA TYR A 107 17.19 3.32 17.52
C TYR A 107 18.21 2.18 17.47
N ASP A 108 17.82 1.01 17.94
CA ASP A 108 18.64 -0.20 17.85
C ASP A 108 18.69 -0.73 16.41
N LEU A 109 17.59 -0.60 15.68
CA LEU A 109 17.49 -0.98 14.26
C LEU A 109 16.43 -0.19 13.52
N PHE A 110 16.55 -0.21 12.19
CA PHE A 110 15.60 0.38 11.27
C PHE A 110 15.04 -0.66 10.29
N ILE A 111 13.75 -0.52 9.99
CA ILE A 111 13.08 -1.33 8.96
C ILE A 111 12.72 -0.41 7.78
N SER A 112 13.32 -0.68 6.60
CA SER A 112 12.75 -0.19 5.35
C SER A 112 11.44 -0.95 5.13
N GLY A 113 10.33 -0.25 5.37
CA GLY A 113 9.01 -0.86 5.44
C GLY A 113 8.44 -1.21 4.08
N SER A 114 7.27 -1.78 4.09
CA SER A 114 6.53 -2.20 2.90
C SER A 114 6.18 -1.02 1.97
N ASP A 115 5.45 -1.34 0.90
CA ASP A 115 5.11 -0.49 -0.23
C ASP A 115 6.26 -0.30 -1.23
N GLN A 116 6.10 0.57 -2.20
CA GLN A 116 7.02 0.76 -3.32
C GLN A 116 8.26 1.61 -2.93
N VAL A 117 8.80 1.35 -1.75
CA VAL A 117 9.92 2.13 -1.18
C VAL A 117 11.20 2.01 -1.99
N TRP A 118 11.37 0.92 -2.75
CA TRP A 118 12.49 0.70 -3.64
C TRP A 118 12.14 0.87 -5.13
N SER A 119 10.97 1.44 -5.44
CA SER A 119 10.58 1.69 -6.83
C SER A 119 11.35 2.87 -7.44
N PRO A 120 12.01 2.69 -8.59
CA PRO A 120 12.70 3.78 -9.28
C PRO A 120 11.75 4.89 -9.73
N ARG A 121 10.46 4.54 -9.90
CA ARG A 121 9.42 5.48 -10.37
C ARG A 121 8.81 6.31 -9.26
N CYS A 122 8.71 5.76 -8.03
CA CYS A 122 7.97 6.41 -6.94
C CYS A 122 8.80 7.45 -6.19
N VAL A 123 9.98 7.08 -5.74
CA VAL A 123 10.77 7.92 -4.80
C VAL A 123 12.07 8.47 -5.38
N GLY A 124 12.44 8.08 -6.61
CA GLY A 124 13.60 8.64 -7.29
C GLY A 124 14.88 8.50 -6.48
N PHE A 125 15.13 7.32 -5.93
CA PHE A 125 16.34 7.04 -5.13
C PHE A 125 16.47 7.87 -3.85
N ASP A 126 15.37 8.21 -3.18
CA ASP A 126 15.47 8.86 -1.88
C ASP A 126 16.25 7.95 -0.90
N PRO A 127 17.41 8.40 -0.38
CA PRO A 127 18.32 7.57 0.42
C PRO A 127 17.70 7.11 1.74
N ALA A 128 16.69 7.79 2.24
CA ALA A 128 16.03 7.44 3.48
C ALA A 128 15.40 6.03 3.43
N TYR A 129 14.78 5.66 2.29
CA TYR A 129 14.17 4.33 2.14
C TYR A 129 15.18 3.20 1.94
N PHE A 130 16.45 3.53 1.69
CA PHE A 130 17.56 2.59 1.68
C PHE A 130 18.34 2.61 2.99
N LEU A 131 17.86 3.33 4.00
CA LEU A 131 18.48 3.44 5.33
C LEU A 131 19.97 3.85 5.26
N THR A 132 20.33 4.71 4.31
CA THR A 132 21.75 5.09 4.10
C THR A 132 22.31 5.90 5.24
N PHE A 133 21.48 6.44 6.12
CA PHE A 133 21.84 7.17 7.33
C PHE A 133 22.21 6.26 8.51
N ALA A 134 21.82 4.99 8.47
CA ALA A 134 22.03 4.03 9.54
C ALA A 134 23.31 3.20 9.34
N ASP A 135 23.82 2.62 10.44
CA ASP A 135 24.90 1.62 10.36
C ASP A 135 24.38 0.33 9.71
N ASP A 136 25.27 -0.41 9.04
CA ASP A 136 24.86 -1.64 8.35
C ASP A 136 24.17 -2.64 9.28
N LYS A 137 24.68 -2.81 10.51
CA LYS A 137 24.08 -3.69 11.52
C LYS A 137 22.65 -3.33 11.94
N GLN A 138 22.20 -2.12 11.61
CA GLN A 138 20.86 -1.62 11.94
C GLN A 138 19.86 -1.76 10.79
N LYS A 139 20.28 -2.20 9.58
CA LYS A 139 19.47 -2.13 8.36
C LYS A 139 18.73 -3.44 8.08
N TYR A 140 17.42 -3.39 8.08
CA TYR A 140 16.53 -4.50 7.75
C TYR A 140 15.46 -4.03 6.78
N SER A 141 14.90 -4.94 5.98
CA SER A 141 13.71 -4.63 5.20
C SER A 141 12.55 -5.56 5.54
N TYR A 142 11.32 -5.09 5.35
CA TYR A 142 10.14 -5.91 5.46
C TYR A 142 9.17 -5.63 4.31
N ALA A 143 8.91 -6.64 3.47
CA ALA A 143 8.02 -6.58 2.32
C ALA A 143 8.23 -5.34 1.45
N ALA A 144 9.48 -4.89 1.27
CA ALA A 144 9.84 -3.77 0.42
C ALA A 144 9.60 -4.12 -1.06
N SER A 145 9.08 -3.18 -1.85
CA SER A 145 8.70 -3.45 -3.23
C SER A 145 9.47 -2.57 -4.22
N PHE A 146 10.04 -3.20 -5.24
CA PHE A 146 10.57 -2.51 -6.42
C PHE A 146 9.44 -2.08 -7.38
N ALA A 147 8.31 -2.77 -7.35
CA ALA A 147 7.16 -2.55 -8.23
C ALA A 147 7.48 -2.68 -9.74
N VAL A 148 8.60 -3.27 -10.07
CA VAL A 148 9.05 -3.59 -11.43
C VAL A 148 9.71 -4.97 -11.45
N PRO A 149 9.59 -5.72 -12.56
CA PRO A 149 10.23 -7.03 -12.68
C PRO A 149 11.74 -6.94 -12.98
N THR A 150 12.17 -5.82 -13.58
CA THR A 150 13.55 -5.54 -13.97
C THR A 150 13.87 -4.08 -13.76
N LEU A 151 15.13 -3.76 -13.49
CA LEU A 151 15.61 -2.38 -13.38
C LEU A 151 16.24 -1.92 -14.70
N PRO A 152 16.08 -0.64 -15.08
CA PRO A 152 16.90 -0.04 -16.13
C PRO A 152 18.39 -0.08 -15.76
N ASP A 153 19.26 -0.32 -16.77
CA ASP A 153 20.72 -0.49 -16.57
C ASP A 153 21.35 0.70 -15.83
N GLU A 154 20.90 1.90 -16.14
CA GLU A 154 21.37 3.15 -15.53
C GLU A 154 21.21 3.22 -14.01
N PHE A 155 20.36 2.38 -13.43
CA PHE A 155 20.08 2.37 -11.99
C PHE A 155 20.79 1.25 -11.23
N ILE A 156 21.34 0.25 -11.93
CA ILE A 156 21.88 -0.97 -11.31
C ILE A 156 22.97 -0.65 -10.28
N ASP A 157 23.94 0.18 -10.62
CA ASP A 157 25.07 0.47 -9.71
C ASP A 157 24.61 1.26 -8.47
N GLU A 158 23.64 2.16 -8.64
CA GLU A 158 23.08 2.90 -7.51
C GLU A 158 22.31 1.98 -6.56
N TYR A 159 21.54 1.00 -7.10
CA TYR A 159 20.86 0.00 -6.27
C TYR A 159 21.85 -0.91 -5.55
N LYS A 160 22.88 -1.41 -6.23
CA LYS A 160 23.94 -2.21 -5.61
C LYS A 160 24.54 -1.49 -4.40
N LYS A 161 24.92 -0.22 -4.59
CA LYS A 161 25.50 0.60 -3.53
C LYS A 161 24.54 0.76 -2.35
N ARG A 162 23.25 1.02 -2.58
CA ARG A 162 22.28 1.32 -1.52
C ARG A 162 21.74 0.10 -0.80
N LEU A 163 21.65 -1.03 -1.47
CA LEU A 163 21.22 -2.28 -0.85
C LEU A 163 22.34 -2.98 -0.10
N ASN A 164 23.59 -2.62 -0.39
CA ASN A 164 24.71 -3.14 0.39
C ASN A 164 24.57 -2.73 1.86
N GLY A 165 24.86 -3.62 2.77
CA GLY A 165 24.80 -3.36 4.21
C GLY A 165 23.46 -3.75 4.89
N PHE A 166 22.41 -4.06 4.16
CA PHE A 166 21.22 -4.65 4.79
C PHE A 166 21.56 -6.00 5.42
N GLN A 167 21.10 -6.24 6.65
CA GLN A 167 21.34 -7.50 7.35
C GLN A 167 20.47 -8.63 6.83
N LYS A 168 19.18 -8.33 6.58
CA LYS A 168 18.20 -9.26 6.00
C LYS A 168 17.33 -8.53 4.99
N PHE A 169 16.94 -9.26 3.95
CA PHE A 169 16.06 -8.76 2.89
C PHE A 169 14.71 -9.47 2.93
N SER A 170 13.65 -8.68 3.04
CA SER A 170 12.30 -9.13 2.80
C SER A 170 11.66 -8.24 1.74
N VAL A 171 11.07 -8.86 0.74
CA VAL A 171 10.41 -8.21 -0.40
C VAL A 171 8.94 -8.64 -0.46
N ARG A 172 8.11 -7.88 -1.19
CA ARG A 172 6.68 -8.14 -1.30
C ARG A 172 6.30 -9.00 -2.50
N GLU A 173 7.16 -9.12 -3.48
CA GLU A 173 6.94 -9.87 -4.71
C GLU A 173 8.16 -10.73 -5.09
N PRO A 174 7.96 -11.93 -5.68
CA PRO A 174 9.07 -12.83 -6.06
C PRO A 174 10.06 -12.23 -7.06
N SER A 175 9.64 -11.25 -7.88
CA SER A 175 10.58 -10.52 -8.75
C SER A 175 11.61 -9.72 -7.94
N GLY A 176 11.25 -9.28 -6.73
CA GLY A 176 12.16 -8.60 -5.82
C GLY A 176 13.28 -9.51 -5.29
N GLU A 177 13.00 -10.81 -5.06
CA GLU A 177 14.05 -11.77 -4.68
C GLU A 177 15.13 -11.90 -5.75
N LYS A 178 14.70 -11.99 -7.02
CA LYS A 178 15.62 -12.05 -8.17
C LYS A 178 16.48 -10.80 -8.24
N LEU A 179 15.84 -9.61 -8.14
CA LEU A 179 16.54 -8.33 -8.15
C LEU A 179 17.55 -8.21 -7.02
N VAL A 180 17.20 -8.56 -5.78
CA VAL A 180 18.14 -8.54 -4.65
C VAL A 180 19.31 -9.49 -4.92
N LYS A 181 19.06 -10.71 -5.42
CA LYS A 181 20.11 -11.67 -5.75
C LYS A 181 21.05 -11.15 -6.84
N GLU A 182 20.51 -10.55 -7.90
CA GLU A 182 21.31 -9.97 -9.00
C GLU A 182 22.14 -8.76 -8.54
N LEU A 183 21.56 -7.92 -7.67
CA LEU A 183 22.21 -6.69 -7.21
C LEU A 183 23.25 -6.90 -6.11
N THR A 184 23.01 -7.85 -5.21
CA THR A 184 23.81 -7.99 -3.98
C THR A 184 24.50 -9.35 -3.83
N GLY A 185 24.16 -10.33 -4.66
CA GLY A 185 24.59 -11.73 -4.50
C GLY A 185 23.89 -12.48 -3.33
N ARG A 186 23.06 -11.80 -2.54
CA ARG A 186 22.43 -12.33 -1.33
C ARG A 186 20.98 -12.78 -1.61
N THR A 187 20.43 -13.58 -0.72
CA THR A 187 19.04 -14.03 -0.79
C THR A 187 18.10 -13.01 -0.14
N ALA A 188 16.88 -12.93 -0.67
CA ALA A 188 15.75 -12.25 -0.07
C ALA A 188 14.58 -13.23 0.07
N GLU A 189 13.66 -12.94 0.98
CA GLU A 189 12.46 -13.74 1.21
C GLU A 189 11.21 -12.92 0.88
N THR A 190 10.24 -13.54 0.21
CA THR A 190 8.95 -12.89 -0.07
C THR A 190 8.01 -13.07 1.10
N HIS A 191 7.52 -11.95 1.65
CA HIS A 191 6.57 -11.95 2.77
C HIS A 191 5.29 -11.18 2.42
N LEU A 192 4.23 -11.43 3.20
CA LEU A 192 2.96 -10.74 3.06
C LEU A 192 3.11 -9.24 3.26
N ASP A 193 2.30 -8.48 2.51
CA ASP A 193 2.10 -7.06 2.84
C ASP A 193 1.60 -6.93 4.29
N PRO A 194 2.07 -5.96 5.07
CA PRO A 194 1.69 -5.79 6.47
C PRO A 194 0.19 -5.77 6.71
N THR A 195 -0.61 -5.29 5.76
CA THR A 195 -2.07 -5.26 5.90
C THR A 195 -2.68 -6.66 6.10
N LEU A 196 -2.04 -7.70 5.58
CA LEU A 196 -2.46 -9.09 5.71
C LEU A 196 -1.97 -9.77 7.02
N LEU A 197 -1.08 -9.11 7.79
CA LEU A 197 -0.63 -9.61 9.09
C LEU A 197 -1.62 -9.32 10.22
N ILE A 198 -2.54 -8.40 9.99
CA ILE A 198 -3.58 -8.01 10.94
C ILE A 198 -4.87 -8.69 10.55
N SER A 199 -5.54 -9.32 11.53
CA SER A 199 -6.80 -10.01 11.30
C SER A 199 -7.93 -9.09 10.85
N ALA A 200 -8.93 -9.67 10.18
CA ALA A 200 -10.15 -8.94 9.82
C ALA A 200 -10.83 -8.29 11.05
N ASP A 201 -10.78 -8.95 12.21
CA ASP A 201 -11.41 -8.43 13.43
C ASP A 201 -10.68 -7.20 13.98
N GLU A 202 -9.35 -7.16 13.86
CA GLU A 202 -8.59 -5.95 14.21
C GLU A 202 -8.89 -4.79 13.24
N TRP A 203 -9.04 -5.08 11.94
CA TRP A 203 -9.45 -4.08 10.96
C TRP A 203 -10.88 -3.57 11.19
N LYS A 204 -11.81 -4.44 11.65
CA LYS A 204 -13.18 -4.05 12.00
C LYS A 204 -13.22 -3.02 13.13
N LYS A 205 -12.24 -3.01 14.06
CA LYS A 205 -12.19 -2.05 15.18
C LYS A 205 -12.01 -0.61 14.72
N ILE A 206 -11.34 -0.39 13.60
CA ILE A 206 -11.13 0.95 13.06
C ILE A 206 -12.07 1.29 11.89
N ALA A 207 -12.79 0.32 11.37
CA ALA A 207 -13.68 0.49 10.21
C ALA A 207 -14.91 1.34 10.54
N VAL A 208 -15.14 2.41 9.78
CA VAL A 208 -16.34 3.23 9.87
C VAL A 208 -17.22 3.00 8.65
N SER A 209 -18.41 2.45 8.83
CA SER A 209 -19.35 2.12 7.76
C SER A 209 -20.41 3.21 7.63
N LYS A 210 -20.66 3.66 6.39
CA LYS A 210 -21.73 4.63 6.06
C LYS A 210 -22.81 4.04 5.17
N ILE A 211 -22.60 2.83 4.69
CA ILE A 211 -23.50 2.13 3.77
C ILE A 211 -23.83 0.79 4.42
N ASP A 212 -25.09 0.60 4.75
CA ASP A 212 -25.57 -0.59 5.48
C ASP A 212 -26.17 -1.67 4.58
N LYS A 213 -26.45 -1.33 3.31
CA LYS A 213 -27.00 -2.28 2.32
C LYS A 213 -25.87 -2.93 1.53
N PRO A 214 -26.04 -4.16 1.01
CA PRO A 214 -25.08 -4.79 0.11
C PRO A 214 -24.82 -3.95 -1.15
N TYR A 215 -23.60 -3.95 -1.65
CA TYR A 215 -23.19 -3.20 -2.84
C TYR A 215 -21.95 -3.76 -3.52
N ILE A 216 -21.71 -3.30 -4.74
CA ILE A 216 -20.48 -3.50 -5.49
C ILE A 216 -19.58 -2.30 -5.26
N LEU A 217 -18.35 -2.53 -4.77
CA LEU A 217 -17.34 -1.51 -4.57
C LEU A 217 -16.35 -1.47 -5.74
N ILE A 218 -16.18 -0.33 -6.36
CA ILE A 218 -15.07 -0.04 -7.27
C ILE A 218 -13.98 0.72 -6.52
N PHE A 219 -12.76 0.19 -6.52
CA PHE A 219 -11.58 0.92 -6.06
C PHE A 219 -10.44 0.74 -7.05
N THR A 220 -9.96 1.85 -7.64
CA THR A 220 -8.94 1.81 -8.69
C THR A 220 -7.71 2.63 -8.32
N ALA A 221 -6.53 2.07 -8.56
CA ALA A 221 -5.26 2.80 -8.49
C ALA A 221 -5.12 3.76 -9.68
N ASN A 222 -5.62 3.34 -10.85
CA ASN A 222 -5.70 4.14 -12.07
C ASN A 222 -7.09 3.96 -12.70
N PRO A 223 -7.69 5.03 -13.24
CA PRO A 223 -8.98 4.94 -13.92
C PRO A 223 -8.92 3.91 -15.06
N ALA A 224 -9.91 3.00 -15.10
CA ALA A 224 -10.07 2.00 -16.13
C ALA A 224 -11.55 1.92 -16.52
N VAL A 225 -11.85 2.16 -17.79
CA VAL A 225 -13.22 2.09 -18.33
C VAL A 225 -13.73 0.66 -18.25
N SER A 226 -12.88 -0.31 -18.59
CA SER A 226 -13.18 -1.75 -18.53
C SER A 226 -13.69 -2.22 -17.17
N LEU A 227 -13.12 -1.70 -16.07
CA LEU A 227 -13.56 -2.02 -14.71
C LEU A 227 -14.95 -1.44 -14.40
N VAL A 228 -15.21 -0.22 -14.87
CA VAL A 228 -16.51 0.44 -14.69
C VAL A 228 -17.58 -0.32 -15.44
N ASP A 229 -17.34 -0.66 -16.69
CA ASP A 229 -18.27 -1.41 -17.54
C ASP A 229 -18.56 -2.80 -16.95
N PHE A 230 -17.52 -3.50 -16.48
CA PHE A 230 -17.68 -4.77 -15.78
C PHE A 230 -18.55 -4.64 -14.52
N ALA A 231 -18.29 -3.64 -13.68
CA ALA A 231 -19.06 -3.42 -12.46
C ALA A 231 -20.52 -3.06 -12.73
N LEU A 232 -20.80 -2.29 -13.79
CA LEU A 232 -22.17 -1.97 -14.20
C LEU A 232 -22.90 -3.19 -14.78
N LYS A 233 -22.21 -4.09 -15.49
CA LYS A 233 -22.76 -5.37 -15.92
C LYS A 233 -23.10 -6.24 -14.72
N LEU A 234 -22.18 -6.40 -13.79
CA LEU A 234 -22.35 -7.15 -12.54
C LEU A 234 -23.51 -6.58 -11.69
N SER A 235 -23.66 -5.25 -11.66
CA SER A 235 -24.75 -4.57 -10.97
C SER A 235 -26.12 -4.99 -11.48
N LYS A 236 -26.29 -5.10 -12.79
CA LYS A 236 -27.54 -5.58 -13.42
C LYS A 236 -27.81 -7.04 -13.09
N GLU A 237 -26.76 -7.88 -13.12
CA GLU A 237 -26.89 -9.32 -12.84
C GLU A 237 -27.24 -9.62 -11.38
N LYS A 238 -26.62 -8.90 -10.45
CA LYS A 238 -26.78 -9.12 -8.99
C LYS A 238 -27.86 -8.22 -8.36
N ASN A 239 -28.43 -7.28 -9.11
CA ASN A 239 -29.37 -6.25 -8.63
C ASN A 239 -28.82 -5.46 -7.42
N LEU A 240 -27.55 -5.06 -7.50
CA LEU A 240 -26.86 -4.32 -6.44
C LEU A 240 -26.40 -2.94 -6.91
N PRO A 241 -26.47 -1.90 -6.05
CA PRO A 241 -25.92 -0.58 -6.37
C PRO A 241 -24.40 -0.63 -6.47
N VAL A 242 -23.83 0.23 -7.32
CA VAL A 242 -22.39 0.40 -7.48
C VAL A 242 -21.94 1.65 -6.72
N TYR A 243 -20.88 1.49 -5.91
CA TYR A 243 -20.17 2.59 -5.27
C TYR A 243 -18.73 2.62 -5.75
N CYS A 244 -18.19 3.82 -5.99
CA CYS A 244 -16.81 4.02 -6.44
C CYS A 244 -16.09 5.00 -5.50
N ILE A 245 -14.99 4.54 -4.91
CA ILE A 245 -14.08 5.45 -4.20
C ILE A 245 -13.29 6.21 -5.25
N ASN A 246 -13.52 7.52 -5.32
CA ASN A 246 -12.90 8.36 -6.32
C ASN A 246 -12.55 9.74 -5.76
N ASP A 247 -11.29 10.11 -5.89
CA ASP A 247 -10.77 11.40 -5.43
C ASP A 247 -10.59 12.41 -6.57
N ALA A 248 -10.68 11.97 -7.81
CA ALA A 248 -10.50 12.84 -8.98
C ALA A 248 -11.87 13.26 -9.59
N PRO A 249 -11.96 14.45 -10.22
CA PRO A 249 -13.10 14.80 -11.03
C PRO A 249 -13.05 13.96 -12.31
N HIS A 250 -13.66 12.81 -12.31
CA HIS A 250 -13.92 12.03 -13.52
C HIS A 250 -15.29 12.40 -14.07
N PRO A 251 -15.52 12.15 -15.38
CA PRO A 251 -16.87 12.15 -15.90
C PRO A 251 -17.71 11.24 -15.02
N VAL A 252 -18.85 11.76 -14.54
CA VAL A 252 -19.79 10.99 -13.74
C VAL A 252 -20.41 9.95 -14.66
N SER A 253 -20.12 8.68 -14.41
CA SER A 253 -20.79 7.59 -15.10
C SER A 253 -22.18 7.39 -14.48
N HIS A 254 -23.22 7.30 -15.33
CA HIS A 254 -24.56 6.98 -14.85
C HIS A 254 -24.58 5.62 -14.14
N GLY A 255 -25.33 5.52 -13.07
CA GLY A 255 -25.47 4.28 -12.31
C GLY A 255 -24.37 4.03 -11.27
N ILE A 256 -23.47 5.00 -11.01
CA ILE A 256 -22.42 4.90 -10.00
C ILE A 256 -22.61 5.94 -8.90
N ASN A 257 -22.59 5.51 -7.66
CA ASN A 257 -22.54 6.36 -6.48
C ASN A 257 -21.08 6.63 -6.09
N TYR A 258 -20.65 7.89 -6.08
CA TYR A 258 -19.25 8.24 -5.80
C TYR A 258 -19.05 8.56 -4.32
N ILE A 259 -18.10 7.85 -3.70
CA ILE A 259 -17.59 8.14 -2.35
C ILE A 259 -16.37 9.04 -2.53
N VAL A 260 -16.55 10.34 -2.23
CA VAL A 260 -15.52 11.36 -2.46
C VAL A 260 -14.71 11.60 -1.20
N ALA A 261 -13.39 11.38 -1.28
CA ALA A 261 -12.44 11.59 -0.20
C ALA A 261 -12.92 10.98 1.14
N PRO A 262 -13.18 9.67 1.20
CA PRO A 262 -13.49 9.02 2.47
C PRO A 262 -12.32 9.16 3.45
N THR A 263 -12.58 9.10 4.75
CA THR A 263 -11.50 8.96 5.74
C THR A 263 -10.82 7.61 5.58
N VAL A 264 -9.69 7.40 6.25
CA VAL A 264 -8.98 6.11 6.17
C VAL A 264 -9.83 5.01 6.82
N GLU A 265 -10.53 5.33 7.89
CA GLU A 265 -11.46 4.43 8.58
C GLU A 265 -12.69 4.10 7.72
N GLU A 266 -13.23 5.10 7.01
CA GLU A 266 -14.33 4.91 6.05
C GLU A 266 -13.90 4.06 4.86
N PHE A 267 -12.64 4.21 4.40
CA PHE A 267 -12.09 3.35 3.36
C PHE A 267 -12.11 1.87 3.80
N VAL A 268 -11.63 1.56 5.00
CA VAL A 268 -11.70 0.20 5.56
C VAL A 268 -13.15 -0.27 5.67
N GLY A 269 -14.06 0.60 6.12
CA GLY A 269 -15.50 0.33 6.21
C GLY A 269 -16.14 0.00 4.87
N CYS A 270 -15.69 0.66 3.78
CA CYS A 270 -16.16 0.35 2.43
C CYS A 270 -15.86 -1.09 2.02
N PHE A 271 -14.67 -1.59 2.32
CA PHE A 271 -14.32 -3.00 2.02
C PHE A 271 -15.04 -3.98 2.95
N LYS A 272 -15.15 -3.65 4.23
CA LYS A 272 -15.86 -4.49 5.21
C LYS A 272 -17.30 -4.78 4.79
N ASN A 273 -18.03 -3.79 4.25
CA ASN A 273 -19.47 -3.90 3.97
C ASN A 273 -19.78 -4.22 2.50
N ALA A 274 -18.81 -4.11 1.57
CA ALA A 274 -19.02 -4.52 0.19
C ALA A 274 -19.36 -6.02 0.10
N GLU A 275 -20.23 -6.39 -0.83
CA GLU A 275 -20.47 -7.78 -1.19
C GLU A 275 -19.57 -8.23 -2.32
N TYR A 276 -19.38 -7.36 -3.31
CA TYR A 276 -18.43 -7.54 -4.41
C TYR A 276 -17.44 -6.39 -4.46
N VAL A 277 -16.21 -6.69 -4.86
CA VAL A 277 -15.17 -5.69 -5.08
C VAL A 277 -14.59 -5.83 -6.48
N VAL A 278 -14.53 -4.73 -7.22
CA VAL A 278 -13.92 -4.65 -8.55
C VAL A 278 -12.74 -3.68 -8.47
N THR A 279 -11.53 -4.16 -8.74
CA THR A 279 -10.32 -3.37 -8.46
C THR A 279 -9.17 -3.65 -9.43
N ASN A 280 -8.26 -2.68 -9.60
CA ASN A 280 -6.92 -2.86 -10.17
C ASN A 280 -5.83 -2.40 -9.19
N SER A 281 -6.18 -2.24 -7.93
CA SER A 281 -5.28 -1.81 -6.87
C SER A 281 -4.81 -3.00 -6.04
N PHE A 282 -3.52 -3.07 -5.74
CA PHE A 282 -2.97 -4.08 -4.84
C PHE A 282 -3.69 -4.06 -3.47
N HIS A 283 -3.83 -2.89 -2.84
CA HIS A 283 -4.50 -2.81 -1.55
C HIS A 283 -6.03 -3.02 -1.65
N GLY A 284 -6.62 -2.73 -2.82
CA GLY A 284 -7.99 -3.15 -3.11
C GLY A 284 -8.13 -4.68 -3.09
N THR A 285 -7.19 -5.38 -3.71
CA THR A 285 -7.11 -6.85 -3.67
C THR A 285 -6.88 -7.35 -2.24
N ALA A 286 -5.91 -6.79 -1.51
CA ALA A 286 -5.57 -7.20 -0.16
C ALA A 286 -6.76 -7.05 0.82
N PHE A 287 -7.44 -5.89 0.83
CA PHE A 287 -8.61 -5.69 1.70
C PHE A 287 -9.82 -6.55 1.29
N SER A 288 -9.96 -6.87 0.01
CA SER A 288 -10.98 -7.84 -0.42
C SER A 288 -10.71 -9.24 0.15
N VAL A 289 -9.45 -9.65 0.14
CA VAL A 289 -9.03 -10.94 0.73
C VAL A 289 -9.21 -10.92 2.26
N ILE A 290 -8.75 -9.88 2.96
CA ILE A 290 -8.90 -9.73 4.41
C ILE A 290 -10.35 -9.89 4.87
N PHE A 291 -11.30 -9.32 4.11
CA PHE A 291 -12.73 -9.37 4.45
C PHE A 291 -13.51 -10.47 3.71
N ASN A 292 -12.83 -11.41 3.05
CA ASN A 292 -13.42 -12.54 2.32
C ASN A 292 -14.50 -12.08 1.31
N LYS A 293 -14.17 -11.08 0.48
CA LYS A 293 -15.12 -10.49 -0.47
C LYS A 293 -15.09 -11.18 -1.84
N ASN A 294 -16.23 -11.28 -2.49
CA ASN A 294 -16.28 -11.65 -3.90
C ASN A 294 -15.54 -10.58 -4.72
N LEU A 295 -14.29 -10.86 -5.11
CA LEU A 295 -13.44 -9.89 -5.78
C LEU A 295 -13.23 -10.24 -7.26
N PHE A 296 -13.04 -9.19 -8.05
CA PHE A 296 -12.64 -9.24 -9.46
C PHE A 296 -11.51 -8.26 -9.67
N VAL A 297 -10.42 -8.71 -10.26
CA VAL A 297 -9.19 -7.92 -10.36
C VAL A 297 -8.72 -7.79 -11.81
N GLU A 298 -8.46 -6.57 -12.23
CA GLU A 298 -7.78 -6.30 -13.50
C GLU A 298 -6.29 -6.09 -13.22
N PHE A 299 -5.41 -6.89 -13.83
CA PHE A 299 -3.97 -6.75 -13.63
C PHE A 299 -3.34 -5.71 -14.56
N LYS A 300 -3.98 -5.39 -15.68
CA LYS A 300 -3.52 -4.34 -16.61
C LYS A 300 -3.80 -2.95 -16.02
N ASN A 301 -2.80 -2.09 -16.05
CA ASN A 301 -2.91 -0.67 -15.73
C ASN A 301 -2.04 0.14 -16.71
N LYS A 302 -2.06 1.49 -16.62
CA LYS A 302 -1.27 2.37 -17.52
C LYS A 302 0.25 2.13 -17.48
N SER A 303 0.78 1.55 -16.43
CA SER A 303 2.19 1.24 -16.24
C SER A 303 2.56 -0.23 -16.52
N GLY A 304 1.59 -1.06 -16.91
CA GLY A 304 1.75 -2.48 -17.18
C GLY A 304 0.91 -3.37 -16.28
N ARG A 305 1.23 -4.67 -16.23
CA ARG A 305 0.53 -5.66 -15.41
C ARG A 305 0.80 -5.42 -13.92
N ASN A 306 -0.21 -5.51 -13.08
CA ASN A 306 -0.06 -5.40 -11.62
C ASN A 306 0.45 -6.71 -11.02
N ILE A 307 1.75 -6.97 -11.17
CA ILE A 307 2.42 -8.20 -10.72
C ILE A 307 2.24 -8.50 -9.22
N ARG A 308 2.00 -7.48 -8.40
CA ARG A 308 1.78 -7.65 -6.94
C ARG A 308 0.43 -8.27 -6.64
N SER A 309 -0.64 -7.76 -7.23
CA SER A 309 -1.99 -8.34 -7.09
C SER A 309 -2.06 -9.73 -7.70
N GLU A 310 -1.44 -9.91 -8.87
CA GLU A 310 -1.33 -11.21 -9.53
C GLU A 310 -0.59 -12.23 -8.65
N GLY A 311 0.57 -11.84 -8.12
CA GLY A 311 1.37 -12.68 -7.23
C GLY A 311 0.61 -13.09 -5.97
N LEU A 312 -0.09 -12.16 -5.32
CA LEU A 312 -0.92 -12.43 -4.15
C LEU A 312 -2.03 -13.43 -4.48
N LEU A 313 -2.84 -13.17 -5.50
CA LEU A 313 -3.96 -14.05 -5.85
C LEU A 313 -3.47 -15.43 -6.26
N LYS A 314 -2.38 -15.52 -7.02
CA LYS A 314 -1.77 -16.78 -7.41
C LYS A 314 -1.28 -17.59 -6.21
N SER A 315 -0.64 -16.95 -5.22
CA SER A 315 -0.17 -17.62 -4.00
C SER A 315 -1.33 -18.17 -3.15
N LEU A 316 -2.49 -17.51 -3.22
CA LEU A 316 -3.71 -17.92 -2.52
C LEU A 316 -4.57 -18.91 -3.32
N GLY A 317 -4.30 -19.11 -4.62
CA GLY A 317 -5.10 -19.98 -5.50
C GLY A 317 -6.44 -19.35 -5.92
N ILE A 318 -6.48 -18.01 -5.99
CA ILE A 318 -7.68 -17.26 -6.42
C ILE A 318 -7.55 -16.89 -7.91
N ASP A 319 -8.48 -17.39 -8.72
CA ASP A 319 -8.58 -17.06 -10.15
C ASP A 319 -9.77 -16.13 -10.39
N ARG A 320 -9.52 -14.83 -10.41
CA ARG A 320 -10.53 -13.77 -10.52
C ARG A 320 -10.03 -12.59 -11.37
N GLU A 321 -9.24 -12.88 -12.40
CA GLU A 321 -8.76 -11.86 -13.34
C GLU A 321 -9.87 -11.42 -14.30
N ILE A 322 -10.03 -10.11 -14.45
CA ILE A 322 -10.87 -9.50 -15.51
C ILE A 322 -10.01 -9.39 -16.77
N VAL A 323 -10.43 -10.09 -17.82
CA VAL A 323 -9.80 -10.06 -19.14
C VAL A 323 -10.83 -9.57 -20.16
N ASP A 324 -10.52 -8.48 -20.87
CA ASP A 324 -11.38 -7.86 -21.89
C ASP A 324 -12.83 -7.64 -21.42
N GLY A 325 -12.98 -7.15 -20.18
CA GLY A 325 -14.28 -6.85 -19.57
C GLY A 325 -15.10 -8.08 -19.15
N ASN A 326 -14.49 -9.26 -19.11
CA ASN A 326 -15.12 -10.49 -18.65
C ASN A 326 -14.28 -11.16 -17.56
N CYS A 327 -14.93 -11.88 -16.68
CA CYS A 327 -14.28 -12.71 -15.68
C CYS A 327 -15.08 -13.99 -15.48
N ARG A 328 -14.38 -15.13 -15.36
CA ARG A 328 -15.03 -16.38 -14.96
C ARG A 328 -15.30 -16.32 -13.45
N GLU A 329 -16.56 -16.33 -13.05
CA GLU A 329 -16.95 -16.38 -11.65
C GLU A 329 -16.81 -17.82 -11.14
N THR A 330 -15.65 -18.13 -10.53
CA THR A 330 -15.41 -19.39 -9.83
C THR A 330 -15.68 -19.20 -8.33
N GLU A 331 -16.14 -20.20 -7.63
CA GLU A 331 -16.29 -20.13 -6.18
C GLU A 331 -14.91 -20.00 -5.52
N ILE A 332 -14.78 -19.09 -4.54
CA ILE A 332 -13.55 -18.93 -3.75
C ILE A 332 -13.72 -19.74 -2.48
N ASN A 333 -12.86 -20.74 -2.29
CA ASN A 333 -12.79 -21.47 -1.03
C ASN A 333 -12.06 -20.63 0.02
N TRP A 334 -12.83 -19.83 0.75
CA TRP A 334 -12.29 -18.93 1.78
C TRP A 334 -11.63 -19.65 2.95
N TYR A 335 -12.01 -20.90 3.23
CA TYR A 335 -11.33 -21.69 4.25
C TYR A 335 -9.87 -21.93 3.84
N ASP A 336 -9.63 -22.44 2.64
CA ASP A 336 -8.27 -22.71 2.14
C ASP A 336 -7.46 -21.42 1.99
N VAL A 337 -8.09 -20.33 1.52
CA VAL A 337 -7.45 -19.01 1.41
C VAL A 337 -6.98 -18.52 2.77
N ASN A 338 -7.83 -18.57 3.78
CA ASN A 338 -7.51 -18.12 5.13
C ASN A 338 -6.42 -18.98 5.80
N GLU A 339 -6.41 -20.30 5.59
CA GLU A 339 -5.32 -21.16 6.08
C GLU A 339 -3.99 -20.82 5.39
N LYS A 340 -3.98 -20.56 4.09
CA LYS A 340 -2.77 -20.11 3.38
C LYS A 340 -2.26 -18.77 3.92
N ILE A 341 -3.14 -17.80 4.17
CA ILE A 341 -2.79 -16.50 4.77
C ILE A 341 -2.20 -16.72 6.16
N LYS A 342 -2.83 -17.54 6.99
CA LYS A 342 -2.35 -17.84 8.34
C LYS A 342 -0.94 -18.44 8.32
N ASN A 343 -0.68 -19.41 7.44
CA ASN A 343 0.65 -20.01 7.29
C ASN A 343 1.70 -18.99 6.83
N GLN A 344 1.38 -18.17 5.83
CA GLN A 344 2.27 -17.10 5.37
C GLN A 344 2.48 -16.02 6.43
N THR A 345 1.47 -15.75 7.27
CA THR A 345 1.58 -14.83 8.41
C THR A 345 2.57 -15.35 9.44
N ILE A 346 2.53 -16.64 9.78
CA ILE A 346 3.49 -17.26 10.71
C ILE A 346 4.92 -17.06 10.19
N ILE A 347 5.18 -17.40 8.92
CA ILE A 347 6.50 -17.20 8.28
C ILE A 347 6.94 -15.73 8.35
N SER A 348 6.03 -14.81 8.06
CA SER A 348 6.31 -13.38 8.09
C SER A 348 6.61 -12.87 9.51
N LEU A 349 5.89 -13.38 10.51
CA LEU A 349 6.12 -13.04 11.92
C LEU A 349 7.46 -13.61 12.42
N ASP A 350 7.81 -14.84 12.04
CA ASP A 350 9.08 -15.45 12.43
C ASP A 350 10.27 -14.70 11.82
N TYR A 351 10.14 -14.25 10.58
CA TYR A 351 11.13 -13.36 9.98
C TYR A 351 11.32 -12.07 10.81
N LEU A 352 10.24 -11.36 11.16
CA LEU A 352 10.31 -10.15 11.98
C LEU A 352 10.90 -10.43 13.37
N LYS A 353 10.43 -11.50 14.05
CA LYS A 353 10.96 -11.91 15.36
C LYS A 353 12.45 -12.14 15.34
N SER A 354 13.01 -12.68 14.28
CA SER A 354 14.43 -13.03 14.17
C SER A 354 15.41 -11.85 14.36
N PHE A 355 14.92 -10.61 14.35
CA PHE A 355 15.76 -9.43 14.58
C PHE A 355 15.08 -8.35 15.46
N VAL A 356 13.77 -8.40 15.63
CA VAL A 356 13.01 -7.43 16.44
C VAL A 356 13.01 -7.82 17.92
N SER A 357 12.77 -9.12 18.21
CA SER A 357 12.80 -9.61 19.58
C SER A 357 14.23 -9.53 20.14
N GLY A 358 14.37 -9.04 21.37
CA GLY A 358 15.62 -9.19 22.10
C GLY A 358 15.72 -10.64 22.59
N ASP A 359 16.85 -11.28 22.34
CA ASP A 359 17.23 -12.49 23.08
C ASP A 359 17.41 -12.15 24.55
#